data_70e14c2e061d2062e727cd9dec46b4e1
#
_entry.id   70e14c2e061d2062e727cd9dec46b4e1
#
_cell.length_a   1.000
_cell.length_b   1.000
_cell.length_c   1.000
_cell.angle_alpha   90.00
_cell.angle_beta   90.00
_cell.angle_gamma   90.00
#
_symmetry.space_group_name_H-M   'P 1'
#
loop_
_entity.id
_entity.type
_entity.pdbx_description
1 polymer ?
#
loop_
_entity_poly.entity_id
_entity_poly.type
_entity_poly.pdbx_seq_one_letter_code
_entity_poly.pdbx_strand_id
1 'polypeptide(L)'
;RAEYDGEKNEAKIYSDIIKVVDGTTTMYTYNFTFNTKSNIGTYTGGGVVIDEKNRLESDRGYYNADTKDIICVERVEMRDEKYQMKGDSVIYNMDTNNARFFRNTNIWNQEDNEYLYADCGEFRDAEDLYRLTENGYILTEEQELWSDSLDYYRERGYALLRNNIQIDDSKN
;
A
#
# COMPACT_ATOMS: atom_id res chain seq x y z
N ARG A 1 7.36 22.94 17.34
CA ARG A 1 8.63 23.56 17.00
C ARG A 1 9.07 23.13 15.61
N ALA A 2 9.55 24.08 14.80
CA ALA A 2 10.14 23.79 13.49
C ALA A 2 11.56 24.39 13.45
N GLU A 3 12.49 23.70 12.81
CA GLU A 3 13.87 24.13 12.57
C GLU A 3 14.19 23.99 11.08
N TYR A 4 14.89 24.96 10.52
CA TYR A 4 15.34 24.93 9.13
C TYR A 4 16.86 25.00 9.07
N ASP A 5 17.47 24.05 8.39
CA ASP A 5 18.90 24.01 8.08
C ASP A 5 19.10 24.36 6.62
N GLY A 6 19.58 25.58 6.36
CA GLY A 6 19.78 26.11 5.01
C GLY A 6 20.91 25.45 4.23
N GLU A 7 21.91 24.86 4.91
CA GLU A 7 22.99 24.13 4.24
C GLU A 7 22.51 22.78 3.71
N LYS A 8 21.63 22.11 4.46
CA LYS A 8 21.03 20.83 4.07
C LYS A 8 19.73 20.96 3.31
N ASN A 9 19.15 22.16 3.25
CA ASN A 9 17.81 22.40 2.72
C ASN A 9 16.73 21.57 3.43
N GLU A 10 16.87 21.37 4.75
CA GLU A 10 15.98 20.53 5.55
C GLU A 10 15.17 21.36 6.54
N ALA A 11 13.85 21.11 6.52
CA ALA A 11 12.94 21.56 7.56
C ALA A 11 12.57 20.38 8.46
N LYS A 12 12.92 20.47 9.76
CA LYS A 12 12.55 19.49 10.78
C LYS A 12 11.39 20.01 11.60
N ILE A 13 10.37 19.20 11.77
CA ILE A 13 9.18 19.54 12.53
C ILE A 13 9.10 18.61 13.74
N TYR A 14 8.94 19.23 14.92
CA TYR A 14 8.82 18.56 16.21
C TYR A 14 7.47 18.89 16.83
N SER A 15 6.65 17.89 17.02
CA SER A 15 5.35 18.01 17.70
C SER A 15 4.91 16.62 18.19
N ASP A 16 3.99 16.61 19.14
CA ASP A 16 3.36 15.34 19.60
C ASP A 16 2.62 14.64 18.46
N ILE A 17 2.02 15.42 17.58
CA ILE A 17 1.44 14.95 16.32
C ILE A 17 1.71 16.00 15.25
N ILE A 18 2.22 15.54 14.11
CA ILE A 18 2.45 16.38 12.93
C ILE A 18 1.39 15.97 11.89
N LYS A 19 0.67 16.97 11.39
CA LYS A 19 -0.29 16.80 10.30
C LYS A 19 0.27 17.44 9.04
N VAL A 20 0.39 16.64 7.97
CA VAL A 20 0.75 17.10 6.63
C VAL A 20 -0.44 16.90 5.72
N VAL A 21 -0.82 17.90 4.95
CA VAL A 21 -1.96 17.86 4.02
C VAL A 21 -1.48 18.18 2.62
N ASP A 22 -1.85 17.35 1.66
CA ASP A 22 -1.66 17.57 0.22
C ASP A 22 -2.91 17.11 -0.53
N GLY A 23 -3.66 18.06 -1.08
CA GLY A 23 -4.94 17.78 -1.72
C GLY A 23 -5.93 17.11 -0.76
N THR A 24 -6.42 15.93 -1.13
CA THR A 24 -7.33 15.09 -0.33
C THR A 24 -6.60 14.23 0.68
N THR A 25 -5.30 14.09 0.54
CA THR A 25 -4.47 13.22 1.38
C THR A 25 -4.02 13.94 2.65
N THR A 26 -4.16 13.27 3.78
CA THR A 26 -3.66 13.73 5.07
C THR A 26 -2.74 12.68 5.68
N MET A 27 -1.53 13.09 6.07
CA MET A 27 -0.60 12.24 6.80
C MET A 27 -0.46 12.73 8.24
N TYR A 28 -0.46 11.79 9.18
CA TYR A 28 -0.16 12.02 10.59
C TYR A 28 1.09 11.25 10.99
N THR A 29 2.02 11.90 11.68
CA THR A 29 3.26 11.28 12.16
C THR A 29 3.78 12.01 13.40
N TYR A 30 4.80 11.44 14.05
CA TYR A 30 5.46 12.06 15.21
C TYR A 30 6.75 12.78 14.85
N ASN A 31 7.45 12.31 13.81
CA ASN A 31 8.71 12.89 13.36
C ASN A 31 8.65 13.09 11.85
N PHE A 32 8.86 14.32 11.41
CA PHE A 32 8.82 14.66 10.00
C PHE A 32 9.98 15.60 9.64
N THR A 33 10.69 15.25 8.58
CA THR A 33 11.72 16.09 7.96
C THR A 33 11.38 16.29 6.50
N PHE A 34 11.39 17.52 6.02
CA PHE A 34 11.16 17.83 4.62
C PHE A 34 12.40 18.46 3.99
N ASN A 35 12.86 17.89 2.88
CA ASN A 35 13.95 18.47 2.09
C ASN A 35 13.37 19.34 0.99
N THR A 36 13.62 20.65 1.10
CA THR A 36 13.03 21.66 0.20
C THR A 36 13.65 21.68 -1.22
N LYS A 37 14.81 21.04 -1.39
CA LYS A 37 15.47 20.93 -2.70
C LYS A 37 14.99 19.73 -3.50
N SER A 38 14.81 18.58 -2.82
CA SER A 38 14.34 17.34 -3.45
C SER A 38 12.83 17.17 -3.39
N ASN A 39 12.10 18.01 -2.65
CA ASN A 39 10.67 17.89 -2.36
C ASN A 39 10.28 16.54 -1.74
N ILE A 40 11.18 15.99 -0.90
CA ILE A 40 10.94 14.71 -0.23
C ILE A 40 10.75 14.95 1.27
N GLY A 41 9.61 14.49 1.77
CA GLY A 41 9.33 14.36 3.19
C GLY A 41 9.69 12.96 3.69
N THR A 42 10.23 12.88 4.90
CA THR A 42 10.56 11.61 5.57
C THR A 42 9.92 11.58 6.93
N TYR A 43 9.22 10.50 7.26
CA TYR A 43 8.70 10.26 8.60
C TYR A 43 9.26 9.00 9.21
N THR A 44 9.37 9.00 10.54
CA THR A 44 9.84 7.88 11.36
C THR A 44 9.05 7.81 12.66
N GLY A 45 9.06 6.63 13.29
CA GLY A 45 8.35 6.42 14.55
C GLY A 45 6.85 6.21 14.40
N GLY A 46 6.42 5.86 13.19
CA GLY A 46 5.03 5.65 12.83
C GLY A 46 4.44 6.77 11.99
N GLY A 47 3.64 6.38 11.02
CA GLY A 47 2.88 7.28 10.17
C GLY A 47 1.56 6.66 9.74
N VAL A 48 0.55 7.51 9.60
CA VAL A 48 -0.78 7.16 9.11
C VAL A 48 -1.12 8.10 7.97
N VAL A 49 -1.38 7.55 6.80
CA VAL A 49 -1.83 8.29 5.61
C VAL A 49 -3.29 7.97 5.38
N ILE A 50 -4.11 9.00 5.24
CA ILE A 50 -5.53 8.89 4.93
C ILE A 50 -5.80 9.63 3.64
N ASP A 51 -6.34 8.92 2.66
CA ASP A 51 -6.69 9.45 1.36
C ASP A 51 -8.07 8.91 0.94
N GLU A 52 -9.08 9.77 1.02
CA GLU A 52 -10.49 9.43 0.80
C GLU A 52 -10.89 8.13 1.53
N LYS A 53 -10.97 7.01 0.78
CA LYS A 53 -11.36 5.69 1.29
C LYS A 53 -10.18 4.82 1.74
N ASN A 54 -8.96 5.24 1.44
CA ASN A 54 -7.75 4.45 1.71
C ASN A 54 -7.05 4.94 2.99
N ARG A 55 -6.57 3.99 3.77
CA ARG A 55 -5.74 4.23 4.96
C ARG A 55 -4.50 3.37 4.90
N LEU A 56 -3.34 4.01 5.00
CA LEU A 56 -2.03 3.34 5.06
C LEU A 56 -1.37 3.63 6.40
N GLU A 57 -0.73 2.62 6.98
CA GLU A 57 0.05 2.73 8.20
C GLU A 57 1.41 2.06 7.98
N SER A 58 2.48 2.65 8.53
CA SER A 58 3.81 2.05 8.52
C SER A 58 4.71 2.68 9.58
N ASP A 59 5.83 2.02 9.91
CA ASP A 59 6.77 2.55 10.89
C ASP A 59 7.53 3.76 10.37
N ARG A 60 7.84 3.79 9.10
CA ARG A 60 8.52 4.89 8.42
C ARG A 60 8.10 4.98 6.96
N GLY A 61 8.37 6.11 6.37
CA GLY A 61 8.11 6.29 4.95
C GLY A 61 8.66 7.59 4.39
N TYR A 62 8.49 7.69 3.08
CA TYR A 62 8.95 8.80 2.26
C TYR A 62 7.79 9.33 1.43
N TYR A 63 7.59 10.63 1.47
CA TYR A 63 6.61 11.31 0.64
C TYR A 63 7.33 12.13 -0.42
N ASN A 64 7.05 11.90 -1.69
CA ASN A 64 7.56 12.69 -2.80
C ASN A 64 6.46 13.63 -3.29
N ALA A 65 6.62 14.94 -3.03
CA ALA A 65 5.63 15.94 -3.40
C ALA A 65 5.49 16.16 -4.91
N ASP A 66 6.52 15.84 -5.69
CA ASP A 66 6.52 16.02 -7.15
C ASP A 66 5.80 14.86 -7.85
N THR A 67 6.07 13.60 -7.44
CA THR A 67 5.48 12.41 -8.06
C THR A 67 4.18 11.97 -7.40
N LYS A 68 3.85 12.53 -6.24
CA LYS A 68 2.71 12.13 -5.40
C LYS A 68 2.80 10.68 -4.89
N ASP A 69 4.00 10.13 -4.82
CA ASP A 69 4.23 8.80 -4.27
C ASP A 69 4.50 8.85 -2.76
N ILE A 70 3.88 7.96 -2.03
CA ILE A 70 4.22 7.65 -0.64
C ILE A 70 4.81 6.26 -0.61
N ILE A 71 6.05 6.13 -0.13
CA ILE A 71 6.75 4.87 0.06
C ILE A 71 6.64 4.52 1.54
N CYS A 72 5.84 3.52 1.87
CA CYS A 72 5.67 2.99 3.22
C CYS A 72 6.55 1.78 3.42
N VAL A 73 7.32 1.72 4.50
CA VAL A 73 8.22 0.61 4.82
C VAL A 73 8.11 0.21 6.29
N GLU A 74 8.31 -1.08 6.54
CA GLU A 74 8.21 -1.73 7.84
C GLU A 74 6.80 -1.74 8.41
N ARG A 75 6.28 -2.93 8.62
CA ARG A 75 4.93 -3.20 9.16
C ARG A 75 3.85 -2.41 8.45
N VAL A 76 3.83 -2.52 7.12
CA VAL A 76 2.87 -1.77 6.31
C VAL A 76 1.50 -2.43 6.40
N GLU A 77 0.49 -1.63 6.74
CA GLU A 77 -0.92 -1.98 6.60
C GLU A 77 -1.60 -0.97 5.68
N MET A 78 -2.34 -1.48 4.70
CA MET A 78 -3.22 -0.68 3.86
C MET A 78 -4.62 -1.26 3.93
N ARG A 79 -5.63 -0.41 3.99
CA ARG A 79 -7.04 -0.83 3.96
C ARG A 79 -7.92 0.17 3.23
N ASP A 80 -8.88 -0.35 2.53
CA ASP A 80 -10.04 0.35 2.01
C ASP A 80 -11.33 -0.15 2.71
N GLU A 81 -12.50 0.09 2.12
CA GLU A 81 -13.78 -0.30 2.71
C GLU A 81 -13.95 -1.82 2.85
N LYS A 82 -13.33 -2.63 1.98
CA LYS A 82 -13.52 -4.09 1.89
C LYS A 82 -12.25 -4.89 2.18
N TYR A 83 -11.10 -4.37 1.80
CA TYR A 83 -9.84 -5.12 1.81
C TYR A 83 -8.86 -4.55 2.83
N GLN A 84 -8.15 -5.45 3.48
CA GLN A 84 -7.00 -5.15 4.31
C GLN A 84 -5.77 -5.85 3.73
N MET A 85 -4.70 -5.08 3.55
CA MET A 85 -3.40 -5.58 3.09
C MET A 85 -2.36 -5.41 4.20
N LYS A 86 -1.49 -6.41 4.34
CA LYS A 86 -0.27 -6.34 5.17
C LYS A 86 0.92 -6.80 4.37
N GLY A 87 2.01 -6.05 4.46
CA GLY A 87 3.25 -6.35 3.74
C GLY A 87 4.45 -5.62 4.32
N ASP A 88 5.63 -5.84 3.71
CA ASP A 88 6.87 -5.22 4.15
C ASP A 88 7.03 -3.80 3.62
N SER A 89 6.62 -3.57 2.37
CA SER A 89 6.68 -2.25 1.75
C SER A 89 5.62 -2.05 0.68
N VAL A 90 5.13 -0.83 0.61
CA VAL A 90 4.12 -0.39 -0.37
C VAL A 90 4.51 0.98 -0.92
N ILE A 91 4.39 1.16 -2.22
CA ILE A 91 4.44 2.46 -2.89
C ILE A 91 3.02 2.79 -3.31
N TYR A 92 2.45 3.83 -2.71
CA TYR A 92 1.11 4.32 -2.99
C TYR A 92 1.18 5.66 -3.72
N ASN A 93 0.47 5.77 -4.84
CA ASN A 93 0.37 7.02 -5.59
C ASN A 93 -0.96 7.73 -5.29
N MET A 94 -0.89 8.95 -4.78
CA MET A 94 -2.05 9.72 -4.33
C MET A 94 -2.94 10.24 -5.46
N ASP A 95 -2.38 10.42 -6.66
CA ASP A 95 -3.17 10.92 -7.80
C ASP A 95 -4.00 9.82 -8.46
N THR A 96 -3.49 8.59 -8.45
CA THR A 96 -4.10 7.44 -9.13
C THR A 96 -4.74 6.44 -8.19
N ASN A 97 -4.49 6.54 -6.88
CA ASN A 97 -4.84 5.56 -5.86
C ASN A 97 -4.27 4.15 -6.12
N ASN A 98 -3.28 4.05 -7.00
CA ASN A 98 -2.61 2.79 -7.27
C ASN A 98 -1.58 2.47 -6.20
N ALA A 99 -1.44 1.19 -5.87
CA ALA A 99 -0.41 0.70 -4.96
C ALA A 99 0.46 -0.37 -5.63
N ARG A 100 1.76 -0.33 -5.37
CA ARG A 100 2.67 -1.44 -5.66
C ARG A 100 3.20 -1.98 -4.34
N PHE A 101 3.21 -3.29 -4.18
CA PHE A 101 3.61 -3.95 -2.95
C PHE A 101 4.71 -4.98 -3.20
N PHE A 102 5.54 -5.17 -2.18
CA PHE A 102 6.75 -5.97 -2.27
C PHE A 102 6.92 -6.82 -1.02
N ARG A 103 7.25 -8.09 -1.23
CA ARG A 103 7.53 -9.11 -0.23
C ARG A 103 6.38 -9.43 0.71
N ASN A 104 6.07 -10.71 0.82
CA ASN A 104 5.15 -11.26 1.83
C ASN A 104 3.84 -10.49 1.97
N THR A 105 3.20 -10.18 0.84
CA THR A 105 1.98 -9.39 0.87
C THR A 105 0.78 -10.29 1.05
N ASN A 106 0.01 -10.00 2.09
CA ASN A 106 -1.21 -10.70 2.47
C ASN A 106 -2.39 -9.74 2.35
N ILE A 107 -3.47 -10.17 1.71
CA ILE A 107 -4.65 -9.34 1.44
C ILE A 107 -5.89 -10.13 1.85
N TRP A 108 -6.79 -9.51 2.60
CA TRP A 108 -8.04 -10.13 3.08
C TRP A 108 -9.24 -9.28 2.70
N ASN A 109 -10.31 -9.97 2.29
CA ASN A 109 -11.67 -9.46 2.32
C ASN A 109 -12.48 -10.31 3.30
N GLN A 110 -12.84 -9.72 4.45
CA GLN A 110 -13.55 -10.43 5.50
C GLN A 110 -15.03 -10.67 5.18
N GLU A 111 -15.63 -9.83 4.35
CA GLU A 111 -17.04 -9.97 3.98
C GLU A 111 -17.27 -11.17 3.06
N ASP A 112 -16.34 -11.40 2.12
CA ASP A 112 -16.44 -12.48 1.14
C ASP A 112 -15.56 -13.69 1.47
N ASN A 113 -14.93 -13.72 2.66
CA ASN A 113 -13.99 -14.77 3.09
C ASN A 113 -12.88 -15.05 2.07
N GLU A 114 -12.36 -14.00 1.46
CA GLU A 114 -11.27 -14.11 0.48
C GLU A 114 -9.91 -13.80 1.12
N TYR A 115 -8.92 -14.54 0.68
CA TYR A 115 -7.52 -14.29 1.03
C TYR A 115 -6.65 -14.36 -0.22
N LEU A 116 -5.78 -13.36 -0.41
CA LEU A 116 -4.82 -13.30 -1.49
C LEU A 116 -3.41 -13.18 -0.92
N TYR A 117 -2.46 -13.79 -1.60
CA TYR A 117 -1.04 -13.68 -1.29
C TYR A 117 -0.22 -13.48 -2.55
N ALA A 118 0.85 -12.69 -2.45
CA ALA A 118 1.92 -12.65 -3.44
C ALA A 118 3.21 -12.10 -2.82
N ASP A 119 4.35 -12.46 -3.40
CA ASP A 119 5.61 -11.81 -3.04
C ASP A 119 5.69 -10.40 -3.58
N CYS A 120 5.16 -10.16 -4.78
CA CYS A 120 5.08 -8.84 -5.39
C CYS A 120 3.75 -8.66 -6.12
N GLY A 121 3.34 -7.40 -6.28
CA GLY A 121 2.16 -7.09 -7.07
C GLY A 121 1.79 -5.61 -7.07
N GLU A 122 0.65 -5.33 -7.67
CA GLU A 122 0.07 -4.00 -7.72
C GLU A 122 -1.44 -4.05 -7.56
N PHE A 123 -1.98 -3.01 -6.97
CA PHE A 123 -3.40 -2.69 -7.02
C PHE A 123 -3.61 -1.51 -7.96
N ARG A 124 -4.55 -1.63 -8.88
CA ARG A 124 -4.96 -0.58 -9.81
C ARG A 124 -6.39 -0.18 -9.51
N ASP A 125 -6.56 1.00 -8.90
CA ASP A 125 -7.84 1.47 -8.40
C ASP A 125 -8.89 1.62 -9.52
N ALA A 126 -8.53 2.26 -10.63
CA ALA A 126 -9.44 2.49 -11.75
C ALA A 126 -9.96 1.20 -12.44
N GLU A 127 -9.20 0.11 -12.35
CA GLU A 127 -9.54 -1.19 -12.92
C GLU A 127 -10.14 -2.14 -11.88
N ASP A 128 -10.11 -1.76 -10.61
CA ASP A 128 -10.45 -2.58 -9.44
C ASP A 128 -9.74 -3.95 -9.48
N LEU A 129 -8.44 -3.90 -9.76
CA LEU A 129 -7.60 -5.04 -10.12
C LEU A 129 -6.45 -5.23 -9.13
N TYR A 130 -6.33 -6.41 -8.54
CA TYR A 130 -5.08 -6.91 -7.99
C TYR A 130 -4.32 -7.71 -9.05
N ARG A 131 -3.12 -7.27 -9.39
CA ARG A 131 -2.15 -8.03 -10.17
C ARG A 131 -1.11 -8.61 -9.23
N LEU A 132 -1.16 -9.92 -9.02
CA LEU A 132 -0.24 -10.66 -8.18
C LEU A 132 0.85 -11.24 -9.07
N THR A 133 2.09 -10.86 -8.81
CA THR A 133 3.27 -11.37 -9.51
C THR A 133 4.18 -12.06 -8.51
N GLU A 134 4.81 -13.14 -8.90
CA GLU A 134 5.61 -13.98 -8.01
C GLU A 134 4.78 -14.65 -6.89
N ASN A 135 4.55 -15.95 -7.05
CA ASN A 135 3.84 -16.80 -6.10
C ASN A 135 2.41 -16.32 -5.79
N GLY A 136 1.64 -15.99 -6.83
CA GLY A 136 0.24 -15.57 -6.66
C GLY A 136 -0.63 -16.70 -6.11
N TYR A 137 -1.40 -16.39 -5.05
CA TYR A 137 -2.32 -17.30 -4.40
C TYR A 137 -3.64 -16.61 -4.09
N ILE A 138 -4.74 -17.30 -4.33
CA ILE A 138 -6.08 -16.87 -3.91
C ILE A 138 -6.78 -18.06 -3.24
N LEU A 139 -7.37 -17.79 -2.07
CA LEU A 139 -8.31 -18.66 -1.39
C LEU A 139 -9.67 -17.98 -1.36
N THR A 140 -10.70 -18.68 -1.84
CA THR A 140 -12.10 -18.31 -1.73
C THR A 140 -12.86 -19.41 -0.97
N GLU A 141 -14.17 -19.23 -0.75
CA GLU A 141 -15.00 -20.29 -0.16
C GLU A 141 -15.09 -21.58 -1.01
N GLU A 142 -14.83 -21.47 -2.30
CA GLU A 142 -15.03 -22.57 -3.24
C GLU A 142 -13.72 -23.16 -3.77
N GLN A 143 -12.66 -22.35 -3.88
CA GLN A 143 -11.45 -22.74 -4.60
C GLN A 143 -10.19 -22.18 -4.00
N GLU A 144 -9.10 -22.90 -4.20
CA GLU A 144 -7.73 -22.44 -4.02
C GLU A 144 -7.02 -22.37 -5.37
N LEU A 145 -6.40 -21.23 -5.64
CA LEU A 145 -5.75 -20.94 -6.93
C LEU A 145 -4.28 -20.56 -6.69
N TRP A 146 -3.38 -21.20 -7.43
CA TRP A 146 -1.94 -20.84 -7.45
C TRP A 146 -1.49 -20.53 -8.87
N SER A 147 -0.62 -19.56 -9.02
CA SER A 147 -0.02 -19.22 -10.31
C SER A 147 1.22 -18.34 -10.11
N ASP A 148 2.17 -18.38 -11.03
CA ASP A 148 3.31 -17.47 -11.02
C ASP A 148 2.85 -16.01 -11.17
N SER A 149 1.77 -15.78 -11.94
CA SER A 149 1.17 -14.48 -12.14
C SER A 149 -0.34 -14.59 -12.27
N LEU A 150 -1.04 -13.70 -11.58
CA LEU A 150 -2.49 -13.76 -11.46
C LEU A 150 -3.07 -12.35 -11.45
N ASP A 151 -4.08 -12.09 -12.29
CA ASP A 151 -4.88 -10.87 -12.26
C ASP A 151 -6.24 -11.19 -11.64
N TYR A 152 -6.58 -10.54 -10.52
CA TYR A 152 -7.86 -10.68 -9.82
C TYR A 152 -8.68 -9.40 -9.91
N TYR A 153 -9.83 -9.50 -10.57
CA TYR A 153 -10.79 -8.40 -10.74
C TYR A 153 -11.84 -8.48 -9.65
N ARG A 154 -11.72 -7.61 -8.64
CA ARG A 154 -12.49 -7.68 -7.40
C ARG A 154 -14.01 -7.59 -7.61
N GLU A 155 -14.48 -6.56 -8.30
CA GLU A 155 -15.92 -6.37 -8.52
C GLU A 155 -16.55 -7.49 -9.34
N ARG A 156 -15.79 -8.09 -10.26
CA ARG A 156 -16.27 -9.14 -11.16
C ARG A 156 -16.11 -10.53 -10.59
N GLY A 157 -15.32 -10.67 -9.51
CA GLY A 157 -15.07 -11.95 -8.84
C GLY A 157 -14.43 -13.02 -9.74
N TYR A 158 -13.55 -12.63 -10.67
CA TYR A 158 -12.84 -13.59 -11.51
C TYR A 158 -11.33 -13.32 -11.55
N ALA A 159 -10.58 -14.40 -11.80
CA ALA A 159 -9.13 -14.37 -11.90
C ALA A 159 -8.65 -14.87 -13.27
N LEU A 160 -7.57 -14.25 -13.77
CA LEU A 160 -6.80 -14.73 -14.91
C LEU A 160 -5.44 -15.21 -14.41
N LEU A 161 -5.17 -16.50 -14.57
CA LEU A 161 -3.94 -17.15 -14.12
C LEU A 161 -2.98 -17.39 -15.29
N ARG A 162 -1.68 -17.22 -15.04
CA ARG A 162 -0.62 -17.41 -16.04
C ARG A 162 0.57 -18.16 -15.44
N ASN A 163 0.98 -19.20 -16.12
CA ASN A 163 2.11 -20.07 -15.80
C ASN A 163 1.97 -20.82 -14.47
N ASN A 164 2.37 -22.09 -14.48
CA ASN A 164 2.37 -22.98 -13.31
C ASN A 164 1.05 -22.95 -12.53
N ILE A 165 -0.06 -23.11 -13.24
CA ILE A 165 -1.42 -22.98 -12.69
C ILE A 165 -1.80 -24.26 -11.95
N GLN A 166 -2.27 -24.10 -10.71
CA GLN A 166 -2.94 -25.14 -9.93
C GLN A 166 -4.26 -24.58 -9.41
N ILE A 167 -5.31 -25.40 -9.52
CA ILE A 167 -6.67 -25.06 -9.05
C ILE A 167 -7.18 -26.27 -8.29
N ASP A 168 -7.53 -26.07 -7.03
CA ASP A 168 -8.12 -27.11 -6.18
C ASP A 168 -9.46 -26.63 -5.62
N ASP A 169 -10.43 -27.54 -5.53
CA ASP A 169 -11.70 -27.26 -4.86
C ASP A 169 -11.52 -27.29 -3.36
N SER A 170 -11.91 -26.22 -2.67
CA SER A 170 -11.79 -26.12 -1.20
C SER A 170 -12.80 -27.01 -0.46
N LYS A 171 -13.75 -27.64 -1.14
CA LYS A 171 -14.80 -28.48 -0.59
C LYS A 171 -14.52 -29.99 -0.62
N ASN A 172 -13.28 -30.41 -0.89
CA ASN A 172 -12.90 -31.82 -0.86
C ASN A 172 -12.16 -32.18 0.41
#